data_d693b5123d69d821e5727213f7345121
#
_entry.id   d693b5123d69d821e5727213f7345121
#
_cell.length_a   1.000
_cell.length_b   1.000
_cell.length_c   1.000
_cell.angle_alpha   90.00
_cell.angle_beta   90.00
_cell.angle_gamma   90.00
#
_symmetry.space_group_name_H-M   'P 1'
#
loop_
_entity.id
_entity.type
_entity.pdbx_description
1 polymer ?
#
loop_
_entity_poly.entity_id
_entity_poly.type
_entity_poly.pdbx_seq_one_letter_code
_entity_poly.pdbx_strand_id
1 'polypeptide(L)'
;DENCQYLNIWTQSLDPEAKKPVMVWLHGGGFFAGSSIEQVAYEGDHLSEYGDVVVVSLNHRLNILGYLDLSAYGEKYYNSANVGNADMVAALHWIQDNIAGFGGDPGNVTLFGQSGGGMKVYSLMNTPAAEGLFHKGIIQSGVIEEGKKEAEDDGTAIVEALLTELKLESVEDLETIPYYFLAEAYNKVSPKLQEKGLYVGGEPRANSWYAGDPRRVGFTDGAKKIPVIVGSVFGEFDFKPVLENRDELTREETMKLLEKCFQEDAEEIAAEFEKAYPNNRLVDVLSLDYIFRYASKDFIAKKSVHKEAPVYSYMFNYEFPYEGGKLAWHCSEIPFVFHNIDRIPICNVPGETDRLQERICGAWINFARYGNPSVPSLPQWPVCEPGKEAIMIFDNICEVKDNYDHRLMELLVKHAPAFTVPLDEDAENVFMH
;
A
#
# COMPACT_ATOMS: atom_id res chain seq x y z
N ASP A 1 -3.06 -13.16 16.74
CA ASP A 1 -2.77 -14.46 17.35
C ASP A 1 -2.53 -15.51 16.25
N GLU A 2 -2.17 -16.74 16.66
CA GLU A 2 -1.81 -17.82 15.72
C GLU A 2 -2.99 -18.27 14.85
N ASN A 3 -4.22 -18.10 15.32
CA ASN A 3 -5.44 -18.47 14.61
C ASN A 3 -6.03 -17.26 13.85
N CYS A 4 -5.33 -16.77 12.83
CA CYS A 4 -5.69 -15.55 12.12
C CYS A 4 -6.14 -15.76 10.65
N GLN A 5 -6.02 -16.97 10.10
CA GLN A 5 -6.27 -17.25 8.68
C GLN A 5 -7.77 -17.37 8.36
N TYR A 6 -8.44 -16.23 8.20
CA TYR A 6 -9.86 -16.11 7.91
C TYR A 6 -10.10 -15.16 6.74
N LEU A 7 -11.26 -15.27 6.12
CA LEU A 7 -11.75 -14.32 5.13
C LEU A 7 -13.22 -13.99 5.37
N ASN A 8 -13.64 -12.80 4.92
CA ASN A 8 -15.03 -12.35 4.91
C ASN A 8 -15.47 -12.17 3.46
N ILE A 9 -16.77 -12.36 3.18
CA ILE A 9 -17.34 -12.19 1.84
C ILE A 9 -18.63 -11.38 1.95
N TRP A 10 -18.72 -10.34 1.13
CA TRP A 10 -19.94 -9.57 0.90
C TRP A 10 -20.41 -9.77 -0.54
N THR A 11 -21.66 -10.15 -0.70
CA THR A 11 -22.25 -10.41 -2.01
C THR A 11 -23.75 -10.13 -2.01
N GLN A 12 -24.28 -9.73 -3.17
CA GLN A 12 -25.69 -9.51 -3.39
C GLN A 12 -26.39 -10.71 -4.05
N SER A 13 -25.67 -11.81 -4.32
CA SER A 13 -26.23 -12.99 -4.95
C SER A 13 -25.43 -14.25 -4.64
N LEU A 14 -26.11 -15.35 -4.38
CA LEU A 14 -25.50 -16.69 -4.27
C LEU A 14 -25.65 -17.51 -5.55
N ASP A 15 -26.13 -16.89 -6.64
CA ASP A 15 -26.28 -17.55 -7.94
C ASP A 15 -24.90 -17.72 -8.61
N PRO A 16 -24.44 -18.95 -8.85
CA PRO A 16 -23.15 -19.20 -9.53
C PRO A 16 -23.06 -18.63 -10.95
N GLU A 17 -24.21 -18.43 -11.60
CA GLU A 17 -24.26 -17.87 -12.97
C GLU A 17 -24.21 -16.34 -12.99
N ALA A 18 -24.24 -15.67 -11.82
CA ALA A 18 -24.16 -14.22 -11.74
C ALA A 18 -22.80 -13.67 -12.23
N LYS A 19 -21.71 -14.43 -12.06
CA LYS A 19 -20.36 -14.13 -12.58
C LYS A 19 -19.91 -12.70 -12.33
N LYS A 20 -20.11 -12.23 -11.10
CA LYS A 20 -19.74 -10.88 -10.67
C LYS A 20 -18.22 -10.73 -10.55
N PRO A 21 -17.63 -9.57 -10.87
CA PRO A 21 -16.24 -9.31 -10.55
C PRO A 21 -15.96 -9.51 -9.06
N VAL A 22 -14.81 -10.09 -8.73
CA VAL A 22 -14.37 -10.32 -7.36
C VAL A 22 -13.28 -9.31 -7.02
N MET A 23 -13.47 -8.55 -5.94
CA MET A 23 -12.50 -7.60 -5.42
C MET A 23 -11.99 -8.11 -4.07
N VAL A 24 -10.67 -8.38 -3.98
CA VAL A 24 -10.04 -8.97 -2.78
C VAL A 24 -9.21 -7.89 -2.08
N TRP A 25 -9.66 -7.48 -0.90
CA TRP A 25 -8.98 -6.50 -0.07
C TRP A 25 -7.86 -7.12 0.75
N LEU A 26 -6.68 -6.51 0.66
CA LEU A 26 -5.52 -6.78 1.50
C LEU A 26 -5.30 -5.56 2.41
N HIS A 27 -5.40 -5.78 3.73
CA HIS A 27 -5.30 -4.70 4.73
C HIS A 27 -3.88 -4.12 4.85
N GLY A 28 -3.78 -2.89 5.39
CA GLY A 28 -2.54 -2.17 5.65
C GLY A 28 -1.72 -2.71 6.83
N GLY A 29 -0.89 -1.84 7.42
CA GLY A 29 -0.02 -2.19 8.55
C GLY A 29 1.30 -2.86 8.14
N GLY A 30 1.81 -2.59 6.95
CA GLY A 30 3.01 -3.25 6.42
C GLY A 30 2.80 -4.75 6.27
N PHE A 31 3.84 -5.50 6.59
CA PHE A 31 3.77 -6.94 6.81
C PHE A 31 3.79 -7.29 8.32
N PHE A 32 3.65 -6.26 9.17
CA PHE A 32 3.85 -6.38 10.62
C PHE A 32 2.56 -6.48 11.41
N ALA A 33 1.54 -5.71 11.07
CA ALA A 33 0.33 -5.55 11.89
C ALA A 33 -0.92 -5.43 11.00
N GLY A 34 -2.07 -5.27 11.63
CA GLY A 34 -3.34 -5.01 10.97
C GLY A 34 -4.28 -6.21 10.91
N SER A 35 -5.49 -5.93 10.46
CA SER A 35 -6.56 -6.92 10.28
C SER A 35 -7.56 -6.43 9.24
N SER A 36 -8.20 -7.37 8.56
CA SER A 36 -9.29 -7.06 7.62
C SER A 36 -10.57 -6.50 8.28
N ILE A 37 -10.62 -6.46 9.59
CA ILE A 37 -11.77 -6.00 10.40
C ILE A 37 -11.40 -4.87 11.38
N GLU A 38 -10.21 -4.29 11.27
CA GLU A 38 -9.74 -3.26 12.21
C GLU A 38 -10.41 -1.89 12.04
N GLN A 39 -10.94 -1.62 10.85
CA GLN A 39 -11.57 -0.34 10.52
C GLN A 39 -12.94 -0.54 9.88
N VAL A 40 -13.91 0.28 10.28
CA VAL A 40 -15.25 0.33 9.68
C VAL A 40 -15.18 0.66 8.17
N ALA A 41 -14.15 1.41 7.75
CA ALA A 41 -13.91 1.71 6.35
C ALA A 41 -13.69 0.47 5.47
N TYR A 42 -13.28 -0.67 6.05
CA TYR A 42 -13.02 -1.92 5.32
C TYR A 42 -14.27 -2.80 5.12
N GLU A 43 -15.43 -2.42 5.66
CA GLU A 43 -16.66 -3.17 5.45
C GLU A 43 -17.08 -3.12 3.97
N GLY A 44 -17.23 -4.30 3.37
CA GLY A 44 -17.40 -4.44 1.93
C GLY A 44 -18.84 -4.40 1.44
N ASP A 45 -19.83 -4.18 2.32
CA ASP A 45 -21.24 -4.22 2.00
C ASP A 45 -21.66 -3.10 1.01
N HIS A 46 -21.28 -1.84 1.29
CA HIS A 46 -21.58 -0.72 0.40
C HIS A 46 -20.88 -0.87 -0.96
N LEU A 47 -19.61 -1.26 -1.00
CA LEU A 47 -18.91 -1.52 -2.25
C LEU A 47 -19.56 -2.65 -3.05
N SER A 48 -19.96 -3.74 -2.35
CA SER A 48 -20.65 -4.88 -2.97
C SER A 48 -22.00 -4.48 -3.55
N GLU A 49 -22.80 -3.69 -2.82
CA GLU A 49 -24.10 -3.22 -3.25
C GLU A 49 -24.00 -2.21 -4.40
N TYR A 50 -23.20 -1.15 -4.22
CA TYR A 50 -23.04 -0.08 -5.20
C TYR A 50 -22.44 -0.58 -6.51
N GLY A 51 -21.46 -1.49 -6.43
CA GLY A 51 -20.72 -1.98 -7.58
C GLY A 51 -21.31 -3.23 -8.21
N ASP A 52 -22.27 -3.90 -7.59
CA ASP A 52 -22.71 -5.25 -7.96
C ASP A 52 -21.50 -6.18 -8.17
N VAL A 53 -20.62 -6.22 -7.16
CA VAL A 53 -19.38 -7.01 -7.13
C VAL A 53 -19.37 -7.91 -5.88
N VAL A 54 -18.56 -8.97 -5.92
CA VAL A 54 -18.23 -9.73 -4.72
C VAL A 54 -17.00 -9.11 -4.08
N VAL A 55 -17.10 -8.72 -2.82
CA VAL A 55 -15.97 -8.20 -2.03
C VAL A 55 -15.49 -9.28 -1.08
N VAL A 56 -14.19 -9.53 -1.06
CA VAL A 56 -13.54 -10.44 -0.13
C VAL A 56 -12.49 -9.66 0.66
N SER A 57 -12.43 -9.84 1.96
CA SER A 57 -11.29 -9.39 2.76
C SER A 57 -10.68 -10.56 3.50
N LEU A 58 -9.37 -10.58 3.68
CA LEU A 58 -8.68 -11.72 4.28
C LEU A 58 -7.64 -11.29 5.32
N ASN A 59 -7.39 -12.20 6.26
CA ASN A 59 -6.30 -12.16 7.21
C ASN A 59 -5.27 -13.24 6.89
N HIS A 60 -4.02 -12.95 7.16
CA HIS A 60 -2.89 -13.84 6.98
C HIS A 60 -1.87 -13.64 8.10
N ARG A 61 -0.91 -14.52 8.24
CA ARG A 61 0.17 -14.36 9.22
C ARG A 61 1.02 -13.14 8.90
N LEU A 62 1.38 -12.42 9.94
CA LEU A 62 2.13 -11.16 9.91
C LEU A 62 3.38 -11.28 10.78
N ASN A 63 4.26 -10.28 10.67
CA ASN A 63 5.44 -10.18 11.52
C ASN A 63 6.29 -11.46 11.45
N ILE A 64 6.96 -11.81 12.53
CA ILE A 64 7.77 -13.03 12.58
C ILE A 64 6.98 -14.34 12.38
N LEU A 65 5.67 -14.33 12.61
CA LEU A 65 4.83 -15.50 12.28
C LEU A 65 4.66 -15.69 10.77
N GLY A 66 4.77 -14.61 9.99
CA GLY A 66 4.60 -14.63 8.54
C GLY A 66 5.91 -14.55 7.75
N TYR A 67 6.98 -14.00 8.36
CA TYR A 67 8.14 -13.54 7.58
C TYR A 67 9.49 -13.77 8.26
N LEU A 68 9.58 -14.50 9.37
CA LEU A 68 10.87 -14.87 9.96
C LEU A 68 11.65 -15.81 9.03
N ASP A 69 12.85 -15.40 8.63
CA ASP A 69 13.70 -16.20 7.76
C ASP A 69 14.50 -17.25 8.55
N LEU A 70 14.08 -18.48 8.44
CA LEU A 70 14.75 -19.66 9.01
C LEU A 70 15.45 -20.50 7.94
N SER A 71 15.60 -20.00 6.70
CA SER A 71 16.12 -20.79 5.58
C SER A 71 17.55 -21.29 5.79
N ALA A 72 18.37 -20.56 6.58
CA ALA A 72 19.71 -20.98 6.96
C ALA A 72 19.73 -22.24 7.86
N TYR A 73 18.61 -22.62 8.46
CA TYR A 73 18.51 -23.73 9.42
C TYR A 73 17.96 -25.04 8.82
N GLY A 74 17.83 -25.10 7.51
CA GLY A 74 17.52 -26.33 6.79
C GLY A 74 16.40 -26.23 5.76
N GLU A 75 16.34 -27.21 4.87
CA GLU A 75 15.41 -27.27 3.72
C GLU A 75 13.92 -27.15 4.13
N LYS A 76 13.55 -27.64 5.31
CA LYS A 76 12.21 -27.50 5.88
C LYS A 76 11.75 -26.04 5.92
N TYR A 77 12.69 -25.12 6.10
CA TYR A 77 12.42 -23.68 6.31
C TYR A 77 12.70 -22.82 5.08
N TYR A 78 12.96 -23.40 3.91
CA TYR A 78 13.40 -22.67 2.72
C TYR A 78 12.51 -21.48 2.34
N ASN A 79 11.22 -21.50 2.67
CA ASN A 79 10.24 -20.46 2.35
C ASN A 79 9.66 -19.77 3.60
N SER A 80 10.28 -19.91 4.76
CA SER A 80 9.75 -19.37 6.02
C SER A 80 9.56 -17.84 6.00
N ALA A 81 10.42 -17.11 5.30
CA ALA A 81 10.30 -15.66 5.11
C ALA A 81 9.12 -15.23 4.21
N ASN A 82 8.35 -16.17 3.65
CA ASN A 82 7.25 -15.87 2.73
C ASN A 82 5.93 -16.55 3.13
N VAL A 83 5.82 -17.10 4.34
CA VAL A 83 4.62 -17.86 4.71
C VAL A 83 3.38 -16.98 4.84
N GLY A 84 3.52 -15.68 5.19
CA GLY A 84 2.42 -14.73 5.14
C GLY A 84 1.88 -14.53 3.71
N ASN A 85 2.77 -14.46 2.72
CA ASN A 85 2.38 -14.44 1.31
C ASN A 85 1.79 -15.79 0.86
N ALA A 86 2.30 -16.91 1.37
CA ALA A 86 1.75 -18.23 1.10
C ALA A 86 0.32 -18.41 1.63
N ASP A 87 -0.01 -17.78 2.78
CA ASP A 87 -1.38 -17.74 3.29
C ASP A 87 -2.32 -17.01 2.33
N MET A 88 -1.89 -15.87 1.76
CA MET A 88 -2.66 -15.14 0.77
C MET A 88 -2.85 -15.95 -0.52
N VAL A 89 -1.81 -16.65 -0.98
CA VAL A 89 -1.92 -17.56 -2.14
C VAL A 89 -2.90 -18.69 -1.85
N ALA A 90 -2.88 -19.27 -0.64
CA ALA A 90 -3.85 -20.29 -0.24
C ALA A 90 -5.29 -19.75 -0.23
N ALA A 91 -5.50 -18.53 0.26
CA ALA A 91 -6.80 -17.85 0.19
C ALA A 91 -7.25 -17.61 -1.26
N LEU A 92 -6.34 -17.26 -2.16
CA LEU A 92 -6.65 -17.09 -3.59
C LEU A 92 -7.01 -18.42 -4.25
N HIS A 93 -6.37 -19.52 -3.91
CA HIS A 93 -6.80 -20.86 -4.34
C HIS A 93 -8.22 -21.17 -3.84
N TRP A 94 -8.48 -20.89 -2.55
CA TRP A 94 -9.83 -21.07 -2.02
C TRP A 94 -10.88 -20.24 -2.80
N ILE A 95 -10.55 -18.99 -3.17
CA ILE A 95 -11.41 -18.13 -4.00
C ILE A 95 -11.65 -18.77 -5.37
N GLN A 96 -10.62 -19.27 -6.04
CA GLN A 96 -10.76 -19.98 -7.33
C GLN A 96 -11.73 -21.14 -7.24
N ASP A 97 -11.67 -21.92 -6.16
CA ASP A 97 -12.47 -23.13 -6.01
C ASP A 97 -13.92 -22.85 -5.55
N ASN A 98 -14.17 -21.75 -4.84
CA ASN A 98 -15.43 -21.58 -4.09
C ASN A 98 -16.22 -20.33 -4.44
N ILE A 99 -15.61 -19.26 -5.00
CA ILE A 99 -16.26 -17.95 -5.09
C ILE A 99 -17.47 -17.94 -6.03
N ALA A 100 -17.56 -18.88 -6.95
CA ALA A 100 -18.74 -19.06 -7.80
C ALA A 100 -20.01 -19.33 -6.97
N GLY A 101 -19.90 -20.08 -5.85
CA GLY A 101 -21.01 -20.29 -4.91
C GLY A 101 -21.48 -19.02 -4.20
N PHE A 102 -20.73 -17.93 -4.29
CA PHE A 102 -21.06 -16.60 -3.80
C PHE A 102 -21.38 -15.63 -4.95
N GLY A 103 -21.65 -16.14 -6.14
CA GLY A 103 -21.97 -15.35 -7.33
C GLY A 103 -20.77 -14.67 -8.00
N GLY A 104 -19.56 -14.95 -7.57
CA GLY A 104 -18.32 -14.36 -8.11
C GLY A 104 -17.77 -15.12 -9.31
N ASP A 105 -17.02 -14.41 -10.17
CA ASP A 105 -16.29 -14.99 -11.30
C ASP A 105 -14.85 -15.25 -10.89
N PRO A 106 -14.41 -16.52 -10.72
CA PRO A 106 -13.02 -16.85 -10.41
C PRO A 106 -12.06 -16.42 -11.54
N GLY A 107 -12.54 -16.23 -12.77
CA GLY A 107 -11.78 -15.68 -13.90
C GLY A 107 -11.67 -14.16 -13.91
N ASN A 108 -12.24 -13.45 -12.93
CA ASN A 108 -12.22 -11.98 -12.85
C ASN A 108 -11.97 -11.47 -11.43
N VAL A 109 -10.81 -11.78 -10.89
CA VAL A 109 -10.34 -11.42 -9.54
C VAL A 109 -9.41 -10.22 -9.61
N THR A 110 -9.71 -9.18 -8.83
CA THR A 110 -8.86 -7.98 -8.66
C THR A 110 -8.37 -7.90 -7.22
N LEU A 111 -7.06 -7.89 -7.02
CA LEU A 111 -6.48 -7.55 -5.72
C LEU A 111 -6.44 -6.04 -5.54
N PHE A 112 -6.81 -5.55 -4.37
CA PHE A 112 -6.63 -4.14 -4.02
C PHE A 112 -6.23 -4.01 -2.57
N GLY A 113 -5.41 -3.02 -2.26
CA GLY A 113 -4.92 -2.81 -0.90
C GLY A 113 -4.21 -1.48 -0.77
N GLN A 114 -4.20 -0.96 0.45
CA GLN A 114 -3.58 0.32 0.79
C GLN A 114 -2.41 0.09 1.75
N SER A 115 -1.35 0.93 1.64
CA SER A 115 -0.16 0.81 2.50
C SER A 115 0.46 -0.59 2.38
N GLY A 116 0.66 -1.28 3.50
CA GLY A 116 1.06 -2.68 3.51
C GLY A 116 0.18 -3.59 2.66
N GLY A 117 -1.11 -3.28 2.49
CA GLY A 117 -2.00 -3.99 1.57
C GLY A 117 -1.59 -3.82 0.12
N GLY A 118 -1.22 -2.60 -0.28
CA GLY A 118 -0.65 -2.33 -1.60
C GLY A 118 0.70 -3.02 -1.79
N MET A 119 1.57 -3.05 -0.75
CA MET A 119 2.83 -3.82 -0.76
C MET A 119 2.58 -5.32 -0.98
N LYS A 120 1.51 -5.87 -0.40
CA LYS A 120 1.09 -7.27 -0.59
C LYS A 120 0.63 -7.54 -2.02
N VAL A 121 -0.21 -6.66 -2.60
CA VAL A 121 -0.57 -6.72 -4.04
C VAL A 121 0.68 -6.73 -4.90
N TYR A 122 1.58 -5.80 -4.65
CA TYR A 122 2.84 -5.64 -5.35
C TYR A 122 3.74 -6.89 -5.28
N SER A 123 3.88 -7.49 -4.09
CA SER A 123 4.68 -8.69 -3.89
C SER A 123 4.06 -9.93 -4.55
N LEU A 124 2.72 -10.09 -4.46
CA LEU A 124 2.00 -11.21 -5.08
C LEU A 124 2.08 -11.17 -6.61
N MET A 125 2.13 -9.98 -7.22
CA MET A 125 2.34 -9.86 -8.67
C MET A 125 3.63 -10.53 -9.13
N ASN A 126 4.70 -10.51 -8.31
CA ASN A 126 5.99 -11.09 -8.64
C ASN A 126 6.25 -12.45 -7.95
N THR A 127 5.15 -13.11 -7.53
CA THR A 127 5.15 -14.45 -6.92
C THR A 127 4.60 -15.47 -7.92
N PRO A 128 5.44 -16.34 -8.52
CA PRO A 128 4.98 -17.33 -9.51
C PRO A 128 3.83 -18.22 -9.04
N ALA A 129 3.78 -18.58 -7.75
CA ALA A 129 2.70 -19.39 -7.18
C ALA A 129 1.32 -18.67 -7.18
N ALA A 130 1.28 -17.36 -7.37
CA ALA A 130 0.05 -16.58 -7.48
C ALA A 130 -0.41 -16.37 -8.93
N GLU A 131 0.38 -16.81 -9.92
CA GLU A 131 0.06 -16.62 -11.35
C GLU A 131 -1.27 -17.31 -11.72
N GLY A 132 -2.17 -16.55 -12.35
CA GLY A 132 -3.49 -17.03 -12.75
C GLY A 132 -4.55 -17.05 -11.64
N LEU A 133 -4.20 -16.78 -10.38
CA LEU A 133 -5.15 -16.71 -9.27
C LEU A 133 -5.83 -15.35 -9.15
N PHE A 134 -5.25 -14.31 -9.74
CA PHE A 134 -5.86 -12.98 -9.87
C PHE A 134 -5.47 -12.36 -11.21
N HIS A 135 -6.22 -11.35 -11.65
CA HIS A 135 -6.20 -10.85 -13.01
C HIS A 135 -5.89 -9.36 -13.11
N LYS A 136 -6.01 -8.63 -12.02
CA LYS A 136 -5.76 -7.18 -11.92
C LYS A 136 -5.27 -6.81 -10.52
N GLY A 137 -4.53 -5.69 -10.42
CA GLY A 137 -4.04 -5.16 -9.14
C GLY A 137 -4.31 -3.67 -8.98
N ILE A 138 -4.67 -3.25 -7.77
CA ILE A 138 -4.74 -1.83 -7.40
C ILE A 138 -3.84 -1.63 -6.18
N ILE A 139 -2.83 -0.78 -6.34
CA ILE A 139 -1.78 -0.54 -5.36
C ILE A 139 -1.95 0.89 -4.85
N GLN A 140 -2.54 1.04 -3.66
CA GLN A 140 -2.79 2.31 -3.02
C GLN A 140 -1.70 2.59 -2.00
N SER A 141 -0.85 3.59 -2.22
CA SER A 141 0.28 3.92 -1.32
C SER A 141 1.07 2.68 -0.90
N GLY A 142 1.39 1.80 -1.87
CA GLY A 142 1.96 0.48 -1.59
C GLY A 142 3.29 0.20 -2.28
N VAL A 143 3.82 1.14 -3.05
CA VAL A 143 5.20 1.07 -3.57
C VAL A 143 6.02 2.04 -2.78
N ILE A 144 7.00 1.56 -2.03
CA ILE A 144 7.86 2.40 -1.19
C ILE A 144 9.30 2.39 -1.70
N GLU A 145 10.03 3.47 -1.42
CA GLU A 145 11.47 3.50 -1.59
C GLU A 145 12.10 2.79 -0.38
N GLU A 146 12.50 1.56 -0.58
CA GLU A 146 13.31 0.86 0.41
C GLU A 146 14.67 1.54 0.51
N GLY A 147 15.04 2.01 1.70
CA GLY A 147 16.38 2.52 1.96
C GLY A 147 17.45 1.55 1.47
N LYS A 148 18.67 2.03 1.28
CA LYS A 148 19.80 1.16 0.95
C LYS A 148 19.92 0.10 2.04
N LYS A 149 19.45 -1.11 1.76
CA LYS A 149 19.77 -2.28 2.59
C LYS A 149 21.27 -2.48 2.46
N GLU A 150 22.00 -2.15 3.51
CA GLU A 150 23.38 -2.55 3.61
C GLU A 150 23.42 -4.03 3.85
N ALA A 151 24.28 -4.69 3.09
CA ALA A 151 24.75 -6.05 3.23
C ALA A 151 23.75 -7.21 3.09
N GLU A 152 24.30 -8.25 2.56
CA GLU A 152 23.77 -9.63 2.53
C GLU A 152 23.56 -10.17 3.96
N ASP A 153 22.53 -9.69 4.64
CA ASP A 153 22.08 -10.27 5.91
C ASP A 153 21.29 -11.56 5.59
N ASP A 154 21.78 -12.69 6.07
CA ASP A 154 21.17 -14.01 5.86
C ASP A 154 19.98 -14.27 6.80
N GLY A 155 19.59 -13.31 7.63
CA GLY A 155 18.48 -13.40 8.58
C GLY A 155 18.81 -14.17 9.87
N THR A 156 20.03 -14.64 10.05
CA THR A 156 20.39 -15.42 11.24
C THR A 156 20.47 -14.60 12.52
N ALA A 157 20.81 -13.31 12.42
CA ALA A 157 21.01 -12.45 13.59
C ALA A 157 19.74 -12.33 14.48
N ILE A 158 18.56 -12.17 13.88
CA ILE A 158 17.31 -12.09 14.64
C ILE A 158 16.95 -13.45 15.25
N VAL A 159 17.21 -14.56 14.53
CA VAL A 159 16.94 -15.90 15.03
C VAL A 159 17.83 -16.22 16.25
N GLU A 160 19.13 -15.96 16.15
CA GLU A 160 20.08 -16.17 17.26
C GLU A 160 19.72 -15.31 18.48
N ALA A 161 19.29 -14.07 18.26
CA ALA A 161 18.84 -13.19 19.33
C ALA A 161 17.58 -13.72 20.02
N LEU A 162 16.60 -14.22 19.27
CA LEU A 162 15.39 -14.83 19.81
C LEU A 162 15.70 -16.13 20.60
N LEU A 163 16.51 -17.03 20.05
CA LEU A 163 16.91 -18.25 20.76
C LEU A 163 17.63 -17.92 22.09
N THR A 164 18.51 -16.93 22.06
CA THR A 164 19.24 -16.48 23.26
C THR A 164 18.29 -15.90 24.31
N GLU A 165 17.38 -14.98 23.91
CA GLU A 165 16.43 -14.33 24.82
C GLU A 165 15.46 -15.35 25.44
N LEU A 166 14.96 -16.27 24.63
CA LEU A 166 14.01 -17.32 25.05
C LEU A 166 14.71 -18.52 25.71
N LYS A 167 16.04 -18.57 25.72
CA LYS A 167 16.85 -19.69 26.24
C LYS A 167 16.48 -21.03 25.59
N LEU A 168 16.29 -21.00 24.28
CA LEU A 168 16.00 -22.17 23.45
C LEU A 168 17.32 -22.74 22.89
N GLU A 169 17.33 -24.05 22.65
CA GLU A 169 18.54 -24.74 22.16
C GLU A 169 18.53 -24.91 20.63
N SER A 170 17.33 -24.87 20.01
CA SER A 170 17.19 -25.08 18.57
C SER A 170 16.06 -24.23 17.98
N VAL A 171 16.07 -24.07 16.64
CA VAL A 171 15.01 -23.35 15.91
C VAL A 171 13.68 -24.11 15.91
N GLU A 172 13.71 -25.42 16.08
CA GLU A 172 12.52 -26.27 16.21
C GLU A 172 11.71 -25.90 17.45
N ASP A 173 12.36 -25.41 18.50
CA ASP A 173 11.68 -24.98 19.72
C ASP A 173 10.80 -23.74 19.47
N LEU A 174 11.15 -22.90 18.47
CA LEU A 174 10.33 -21.74 18.07
C LEU A 174 8.96 -22.16 17.49
N GLU A 175 8.83 -23.37 16.94
CA GLU A 175 7.58 -23.87 16.37
C GLU A 175 6.51 -24.15 17.45
N THR A 176 6.90 -24.32 18.68
CA THR A 176 6.02 -24.76 19.77
C THR A 176 5.89 -23.75 20.91
N ILE A 177 6.70 -22.69 20.90
CA ILE A 177 6.62 -21.66 21.94
C ILE A 177 5.31 -20.85 21.75
N PRO A 178 4.55 -20.58 22.83
CA PRO A 178 3.36 -19.74 22.72
C PRO A 178 3.69 -18.35 22.20
N TYR A 179 2.86 -17.83 21.31
CA TYR A 179 3.05 -16.55 20.62
C TYR A 179 3.39 -15.38 21.56
N TYR A 180 2.76 -15.32 22.73
CA TYR A 180 3.02 -14.26 23.71
C TYR A 180 4.51 -14.13 24.08
N PHE A 181 5.18 -15.26 24.38
CA PHE A 181 6.60 -15.24 24.73
C PHE A 181 7.49 -14.89 23.52
N LEU A 182 7.10 -15.37 22.34
CA LEU A 182 7.81 -15.05 21.10
C LEU A 182 7.71 -13.56 20.77
N ALA A 183 6.51 -12.95 20.91
CA ALA A 183 6.29 -11.54 20.68
C ALA A 183 7.04 -10.66 21.69
N GLU A 184 7.02 -11.02 22.98
CA GLU A 184 7.77 -10.29 24.03
C GLU A 184 9.28 -10.33 23.74
N ALA A 185 9.82 -11.49 23.40
CA ALA A 185 11.24 -11.63 23.04
C ALA A 185 11.58 -10.81 21.78
N TYR A 186 10.72 -10.88 20.76
CA TYR A 186 10.89 -10.12 19.53
C TYR A 186 10.96 -8.61 19.77
N ASN A 187 9.99 -8.05 20.51
CA ASN A 187 9.93 -6.62 20.83
C ASN A 187 11.17 -6.17 21.60
N LYS A 188 11.79 -7.05 22.38
CA LYS A 188 13.01 -6.75 23.14
C LYS A 188 14.28 -6.77 22.28
N VAL A 189 14.38 -7.64 21.29
CA VAL A 189 15.62 -7.85 20.53
C VAL A 189 15.63 -7.13 19.19
N SER A 190 14.48 -6.98 18.52
CA SER A 190 14.40 -6.45 17.16
C SER A 190 14.84 -4.98 17.02
N PRO A 191 14.55 -4.04 17.96
CA PRO A 191 14.98 -2.65 17.81
C PRO A 191 16.50 -2.51 17.68
N LYS A 192 17.26 -3.24 18.50
CA LYS A 192 18.73 -3.21 18.50
C LYS A 192 19.36 -3.76 17.22
N LEU A 193 18.69 -4.67 16.53
CA LEU A 193 19.12 -5.22 15.26
C LEU A 193 18.74 -4.28 14.11
N GLN A 194 17.56 -3.69 14.18
CA GLN A 194 17.10 -2.70 13.21
C GLN A 194 17.98 -1.44 13.20
N GLU A 195 18.41 -0.94 14.35
CA GLU A 195 19.39 0.15 14.46
C GLU A 195 20.71 -0.13 13.73
N LYS A 196 21.06 -1.42 13.60
CA LYS A 196 22.24 -1.87 12.84
C LYS A 196 21.96 -2.12 11.36
N GLY A 197 20.73 -1.86 10.88
CA GLY A 197 20.30 -2.14 9.51
C GLY A 197 20.11 -3.62 9.20
N LEU A 198 20.02 -4.49 10.23
CA LEU A 198 19.86 -5.93 10.04
C LEU A 198 18.39 -6.30 9.82
N TYR A 199 18.18 -7.40 9.10
CA TYR A 199 16.86 -7.97 8.90
C TYR A 199 16.25 -8.48 10.21
N VAL A 200 14.98 -8.13 10.46
CA VAL A 200 14.28 -8.47 11.71
C VAL A 200 13.02 -9.32 11.50
N GLY A 201 12.78 -9.84 10.29
CA GLY A 201 11.68 -10.78 10.07
C GLY A 201 10.32 -10.14 9.82
N GLY A 202 10.26 -9.00 9.17
CA GLY A 202 9.01 -8.26 8.97
C GLY A 202 8.63 -8.04 7.50
N GLU A 203 9.24 -8.75 6.55
CA GLU A 203 8.96 -8.57 5.13
C GLU A 203 9.33 -9.84 4.34
N PRO A 204 8.70 -10.07 3.17
CA PRO A 204 9.03 -11.21 2.33
C PRO A 204 10.44 -11.11 1.76
N ARG A 205 11.12 -12.25 1.62
CA ARG A 205 12.47 -12.33 1.04
C ARG A 205 12.47 -13.11 -0.27
N ALA A 206 13.25 -12.60 -1.24
CA ALA A 206 13.41 -13.24 -2.53
C ALA A 206 14.03 -14.65 -2.41
N ASN A 207 13.42 -15.62 -3.08
CA ASN A 207 13.91 -16.99 -3.20
C ASN A 207 13.30 -17.64 -4.47
N SER A 208 13.32 -18.96 -4.58
CA SER A 208 12.71 -19.68 -5.71
C SER A 208 11.17 -19.57 -5.76
N TRP A 209 10.52 -19.17 -4.67
CA TRP A 209 9.06 -19.04 -4.56
C TRP A 209 8.56 -17.59 -4.79
N TYR A 210 9.32 -16.61 -4.33
CA TYR A 210 9.08 -15.17 -4.53
C TYR A 210 10.27 -14.55 -5.24
N ALA A 211 10.05 -13.97 -6.42
CA ALA A 211 11.12 -13.43 -7.24
C ALA A 211 11.80 -12.18 -6.68
N GLY A 212 11.16 -11.47 -5.76
CA GLY A 212 11.65 -10.21 -5.20
C GLY A 212 10.97 -8.97 -5.80
N ASP A 213 11.44 -7.79 -5.41
CA ASP A 213 10.94 -6.50 -5.87
C ASP A 213 11.09 -6.36 -7.40
N PRO A 214 9.98 -6.26 -8.17
CA PRO A 214 10.04 -6.16 -9.62
C PRO A 214 10.76 -4.91 -10.14
N ARG A 215 10.89 -3.84 -9.36
CA ARG A 215 11.68 -2.67 -9.75
C ARG A 215 13.18 -2.98 -9.77
N ARG A 216 13.64 -3.96 -8.99
CA ARG A 216 15.05 -4.36 -8.86
C ARG A 216 15.39 -5.57 -9.72
N VAL A 217 14.55 -6.61 -9.66
CA VAL A 217 14.81 -7.89 -10.34
C VAL A 217 14.10 -8.04 -11.68
N GLY A 218 13.19 -7.11 -12.01
CA GLY A 218 12.32 -7.18 -13.18
C GLY A 218 11.01 -7.90 -12.91
N PHE A 219 10.05 -7.72 -13.81
CA PHE A 219 8.73 -8.33 -13.74
C PHE A 219 8.77 -9.75 -14.28
N THR A 220 8.18 -10.70 -13.57
CA THR A 220 7.92 -12.05 -14.09
C THR A 220 6.99 -11.98 -15.30
N ASP A 221 6.93 -13.04 -16.11
CA ASP A 221 6.04 -13.06 -17.28
C ASP A 221 4.56 -13.01 -16.90
N GLY A 222 4.19 -13.51 -15.71
CA GLY A 222 2.87 -13.31 -15.13
C GLY A 222 2.62 -11.84 -14.77
N ALA A 223 3.54 -11.22 -14.02
CA ALA A 223 3.43 -9.82 -13.59
C ALA A 223 3.31 -8.83 -14.75
N LYS A 224 3.98 -9.09 -15.89
CA LYS A 224 3.87 -8.25 -17.09
C LYS A 224 2.44 -8.14 -17.62
N LYS A 225 1.64 -9.20 -17.48
CA LYS A 225 0.27 -9.33 -17.99
C LYS A 225 -0.81 -8.78 -17.05
N ILE A 226 -0.47 -8.38 -15.82
CA ILE A 226 -1.43 -7.85 -14.85
C ILE A 226 -1.66 -6.36 -15.10
N PRO A 227 -2.87 -5.92 -15.49
CA PRO A 227 -3.27 -4.52 -15.45
C PRO A 227 -3.18 -3.98 -14.03
N VAL A 228 -2.73 -2.73 -13.87
CA VAL A 228 -2.61 -2.12 -12.53
C VAL A 228 -3.09 -0.67 -12.50
N ILE A 229 -3.68 -0.28 -11.36
CA ILE A 229 -3.78 1.10 -10.90
C ILE A 229 -2.76 1.27 -9.78
N VAL A 230 -1.97 2.34 -9.83
CA VAL A 230 -0.98 2.69 -8.80
C VAL A 230 -1.13 4.15 -8.43
N GLY A 231 -1.13 4.47 -7.15
CA GLY A 231 -1.18 5.86 -6.72
C GLY A 231 -0.93 6.03 -5.23
N SER A 232 -0.99 7.27 -4.80
CA SER A 232 -0.78 7.70 -3.42
C SER A 232 -1.67 8.89 -3.08
N VAL A 233 -1.59 9.35 -1.84
CA VAL A 233 -2.26 10.56 -1.37
C VAL A 233 -1.24 11.68 -1.17
N PHE A 234 -1.69 12.94 -1.13
CA PHE A 234 -0.79 14.09 -1.08
C PHE A 234 0.12 14.11 0.14
N GLY A 235 -0.42 13.94 1.34
CA GLY A 235 0.28 14.17 2.61
C GLY A 235 0.63 12.92 3.40
N GLU A 236 0.40 11.74 2.88
CA GLU A 236 0.68 10.42 3.49
C GLU A 236 0.79 10.46 5.03
N PHE A 237 1.99 10.41 5.60
CA PHE A 237 2.20 10.37 7.06
C PHE A 237 2.15 11.75 7.75
N ASP A 238 1.69 12.79 7.08
CA ASP A 238 1.42 14.09 7.69
C ASP A 238 0.09 14.08 8.47
N PHE A 239 0.07 13.37 9.59
CA PHE A 239 -1.11 13.25 10.45
C PHE A 239 -1.39 14.50 11.27
N LYS A 240 -0.42 15.42 11.39
CA LYS A 240 -0.54 16.69 12.08
C LYS A 240 -0.33 17.82 11.10
N PRO A 241 -1.08 18.93 11.19
CA PRO A 241 -0.75 20.09 10.38
C PRO A 241 0.69 20.50 10.69
N VAL A 242 1.51 20.62 9.63
CA VAL A 242 2.93 21.00 9.77
C VAL A 242 3.04 22.34 10.51
N LEU A 243 2.06 23.22 10.29
CA LEU A 243 1.97 24.53 10.94
C LEU A 243 0.50 24.90 11.15
N GLU A 244 0.10 25.25 12.38
CA GLU A 244 -1.25 25.70 12.71
C GLU A 244 -1.64 26.99 11.98
N ASN A 245 -0.67 27.82 11.58
CA ASN A 245 -0.87 29.12 10.93
C ASN A 245 -0.48 29.12 9.44
N ARG A 246 -0.56 28.00 8.76
CA ARG A 246 -0.10 27.87 7.35
C ARG A 246 -0.77 28.85 6.38
N ASP A 247 -2.02 29.28 6.66
CA ASP A 247 -2.74 30.29 5.88
C ASP A 247 -2.23 31.71 6.08
N GLU A 248 -1.53 31.97 7.18
CA GLU A 248 -1.03 33.30 7.57
C GLU A 248 0.41 33.53 7.12
N LEU A 249 1.12 32.46 6.71
CA LEU A 249 2.52 32.55 6.31
C LEU A 249 2.69 33.33 5.01
N THR A 250 3.54 34.33 5.08
CA THR A 250 4.01 35.02 3.88
C THR A 250 4.97 34.11 3.08
N ARG A 251 5.11 34.40 1.77
CA ARG A 251 6.08 33.69 0.94
C ARG A 251 7.51 33.78 1.51
N GLU A 252 7.91 34.93 2.06
CA GLU A 252 9.25 35.10 2.66
C GLU A 252 9.46 34.19 3.88
N GLU A 253 8.46 34.10 4.75
CA GLU A 253 8.52 33.20 5.92
C GLU A 253 8.55 31.72 5.49
N THR A 254 7.74 31.35 4.51
CA THR A 254 7.76 30.01 3.93
C THR A 254 9.12 29.70 3.33
N MET A 255 9.71 30.58 2.52
CA MET A 255 11.01 30.36 1.92
C MET A 255 12.11 30.12 2.97
N LYS A 256 12.09 30.83 4.10
CA LYS A 256 13.02 30.57 5.21
C LYS A 256 12.87 29.17 5.80
N LEU A 257 11.66 28.62 5.83
CA LEU A 257 11.44 27.22 6.24
C LEU A 257 11.99 26.25 5.19
N LEU A 258 11.73 26.51 3.91
CA LEU A 258 12.24 25.66 2.82
C LEU A 258 13.75 25.66 2.75
N GLU A 259 14.41 26.83 2.90
CA GLU A 259 15.88 26.92 2.96
C GLU A 259 16.47 26.08 4.11
N LYS A 260 15.80 26.05 5.26
CA LYS A 260 16.22 25.21 6.40
C LYS A 260 16.09 23.72 6.09
N CYS A 261 15.05 23.30 5.36
CA CYS A 261 14.79 21.90 5.05
C CYS A 261 15.57 21.41 3.81
N PHE A 262 15.64 22.24 2.77
CA PHE A 262 16.10 21.85 1.43
C PHE A 262 17.38 22.57 0.97
N GLN A 263 17.94 23.45 1.81
CA GLN A 263 19.20 24.13 1.59
C GLN A 263 19.27 24.80 0.19
N GLU A 264 20.26 24.47 -0.63
CA GLU A 264 20.46 25.01 -1.98
C GLU A 264 19.35 24.67 -2.98
N ASP A 265 18.59 23.61 -2.76
CA ASP A 265 17.49 23.18 -3.65
C ASP A 265 16.16 23.93 -3.35
N ALA A 266 16.07 24.76 -2.27
CA ALA A 266 14.82 25.37 -1.80
C ALA A 266 14.09 26.21 -2.85
N GLU A 267 14.79 27.05 -3.59
CA GLU A 267 14.21 27.90 -4.64
C GLU A 267 13.67 27.06 -5.82
N GLU A 268 14.40 26.03 -6.24
CA GLU A 268 13.97 25.15 -7.32
C GLU A 268 12.76 24.32 -6.88
N ILE A 269 12.78 23.80 -5.64
CA ILE A 269 11.65 23.05 -5.06
C ILE A 269 10.40 23.93 -4.99
N ALA A 270 10.53 25.19 -4.52
CA ALA A 270 9.42 26.13 -4.47
C ALA A 270 8.81 26.38 -5.85
N ALA A 271 9.65 26.63 -6.85
CA ALA A 271 9.19 26.89 -8.22
C ALA A 271 8.51 25.66 -8.86
N GLU A 272 9.08 24.46 -8.70
CA GLU A 272 8.48 23.24 -9.23
C GLU A 272 7.20 22.85 -8.47
N PHE A 273 7.11 23.14 -7.16
CA PHE A 273 5.89 22.92 -6.39
C PHE A 273 4.76 23.85 -6.84
N GLU A 274 5.00 25.15 -6.94
CA GLU A 274 3.99 26.12 -7.42
C GLU A 274 3.49 25.80 -8.84
N LYS A 275 4.34 25.23 -9.68
CA LYS A 275 3.97 24.77 -11.02
C LYS A 275 3.13 23.48 -10.98
N ALA A 276 3.50 22.49 -10.15
CA ALA A 276 2.83 21.21 -10.06
C ALA A 276 1.49 21.32 -9.31
N TYR A 277 1.45 22.10 -8.22
CA TYR A 277 0.34 22.26 -7.29
C TYR A 277 -0.10 23.72 -7.15
N PRO A 278 -0.60 24.35 -8.22
CA PRO A 278 -0.87 25.80 -8.24
C PRO A 278 -2.01 26.24 -7.29
N ASN A 279 -2.80 25.32 -6.79
CA ASN A 279 -3.92 25.58 -5.88
C ASN A 279 -3.54 25.35 -4.40
N ASN A 280 -2.38 24.75 -4.14
CA ASN A 280 -1.88 24.50 -2.79
C ASN A 280 -1.06 25.72 -2.30
N ARG A 281 -0.94 25.87 -0.99
CA ARG A 281 -0.03 26.86 -0.37
C ARG A 281 1.40 26.40 -0.54
N LEU A 282 2.33 27.32 -0.76
CA LEU A 282 3.74 26.94 -0.93
C LEU A 282 4.28 26.10 0.24
N VAL A 283 3.83 26.39 1.47
CA VAL A 283 4.25 25.67 2.67
C VAL A 283 3.81 24.18 2.65
N ASP A 284 2.77 23.84 1.90
CA ASP A 284 2.26 22.47 1.81
C ASP A 284 3.27 21.50 1.15
N VAL A 285 4.32 22.03 0.52
CA VAL A 285 5.44 21.21 0.03
C VAL A 285 6.14 20.44 1.15
N LEU A 286 6.10 20.95 2.38
CA LEU A 286 6.68 20.27 3.56
C LEU A 286 5.89 19.03 3.99
N SER A 287 4.62 18.97 3.58
CA SER A 287 3.72 17.82 3.84
C SER A 287 3.62 16.87 2.65
N LEU A 288 4.15 17.26 1.48
CA LEU A 288 4.03 16.47 0.26
C LEU A 288 4.79 15.14 0.38
N ASP A 289 4.11 14.06 0.07
CA ASP A 289 4.70 12.73 0.06
C ASP A 289 5.74 12.56 -1.05
N TYR A 290 6.87 12.03 -0.69
CA TYR A 290 7.92 11.57 -1.60
C TYR A 290 8.21 10.07 -1.47
N ILE A 291 7.76 9.42 -0.39
CA ILE A 291 8.06 8.02 -0.07
C ILE A 291 7.34 7.10 -1.05
N PHE A 292 6.02 7.19 -1.11
CA PHE A 292 5.21 6.38 -2.02
C PHE A 292 5.17 6.96 -3.42
N ARG A 293 5.09 8.29 -3.54
CA ARG A 293 4.95 8.96 -4.85
C ARG A 293 6.18 8.75 -5.73
N TYR A 294 7.39 8.94 -5.18
CA TYR A 294 8.62 8.72 -5.95
C TYR A 294 8.78 7.27 -6.37
N ALA A 295 8.54 6.33 -5.48
CA ALA A 295 8.62 4.91 -5.74
C ALA A 295 7.53 4.43 -6.73
N SER A 296 6.31 4.96 -6.63
CA SER A 296 5.23 4.69 -7.58
C SER A 296 5.58 5.15 -9.00
N LYS A 297 6.16 6.37 -9.14
CA LYS A 297 6.67 6.88 -10.41
C LYS A 297 7.67 5.91 -11.05
N ASP A 298 8.66 5.41 -10.28
CA ASP A 298 9.66 4.45 -10.76
C ASP A 298 9.03 3.12 -11.19
N PHE A 299 8.10 2.59 -10.37
CA PHE A 299 7.34 1.38 -10.72
C PHE A 299 6.56 1.56 -12.02
N ILE A 300 5.82 2.66 -12.16
CA ILE A 300 5.02 2.96 -13.35
C ILE A 300 5.91 3.06 -14.59
N ALA A 301 7.05 3.77 -14.48
CA ALA A 301 8.01 3.89 -15.57
C ALA A 301 8.54 2.52 -16.02
N LYS A 302 8.88 1.63 -15.09
CA LYS A 302 9.37 0.28 -15.37
C LYS A 302 8.28 -0.66 -15.86
N LYS A 303 7.07 -0.58 -15.31
CA LYS A 303 5.94 -1.45 -15.69
C LYS A 303 5.39 -1.08 -17.06
N SER A 304 5.29 0.21 -17.39
CA SER A 304 4.71 0.70 -18.65
C SER A 304 5.50 0.32 -19.92
N VAL A 305 6.77 -0.07 -19.80
CA VAL A 305 7.53 -0.59 -20.96
C VAL A 305 7.01 -1.95 -21.43
N HIS A 306 6.33 -2.68 -20.55
CA HIS A 306 5.68 -3.95 -20.85
C HIS A 306 4.28 -3.68 -21.36
N LYS A 307 4.07 -3.83 -22.68
CA LYS A 307 2.81 -3.49 -23.36
C LYS A 307 1.72 -4.54 -23.23
N GLU A 308 1.96 -5.60 -22.48
CA GLU A 308 1.04 -6.73 -22.28
C GLU A 308 -0.18 -6.33 -21.45
N ALA A 309 -0.05 -5.33 -20.58
CA ALA A 309 -1.14 -4.85 -19.73
C ALA A 309 -1.04 -3.35 -19.44
N PRO A 310 -2.17 -2.63 -19.33
CA PRO A 310 -2.19 -1.21 -19.02
C PRO A 310 -1.78 -0.90 -17.59
N VAL A 311 -1.18 0.28 -17.42
CA VAL A 311 -0.84 0.88 -16.13
C VAL A 311 -1.56 2.22 -16.03
N TYR A 312 -2.23 2.46 -14.94
CA TYR A 312 -2.91 3.71 -14.62
C TYR A 312 -2.34 4.32 -13.35
N SER A 313 -2.27 5.65 -13.31
CA SER A 313 -1.72 6.38 -12.17
C SER A 313 -2.73 7.35 -11.59
N TYR A 314 -2.75 7.50 -10.24
CA TYR A 314 -3.55 8.52 -9.58
C TYR A 314 -2.79 9.22 -8.43
N MET A 315 -3.31 10.40 -8.07
CA MET A 315 -2.98 11.14 -6.85
C MET A 315 -4.30 11.59 -6.20
N PHE A 316 -4.50 11.26 -4.93
CA PHE A 316 -5.61 11.78 -4.13
C PHE A 316 -5.15 13.05 -3.41
N ASN A 317 -5.71 14.19 -3.82
CA ASN A 317 -5.25 15.53 -3.42
C ASN A 317 -6.33 16.37 -2.71
N TYR A 318 -7.43 15.75 -2.30
CA TYR A 318 -8.53 16.48 -1.67
C TYR A 318 -8.10 17.09 -0.33
N GLU A 319 -8.30 18.39 -0.17
CA GLU A 319 -8.10 19.09 1.09
C GLU A 319 -9.42 19.12 1.88
N PHE A 320 -9.41 18.51 3.07
CA PHE A 320 -10.57 18.48 3.95
C PHE A 320 -10.71 19.77 4.73
N PRO A 321 -11.96 20.29 4.96
CA PRO A 321 -12.19 21.59 5.58
C PRO A 321 -12.04 21.59 7.11
N TYR A 322 -11.11 20.79 7.63
CA TYR A 322 -10.84 20.70 9.07
C TYR A 322 -9.46 21.27 9.40
N GLU A 323 -9.25 21.73 10.62
CA GLU A 323 -7.95 22.19 11.11
C GLU A 323 -7.27 23.23 10.20
N GLY A 324 -8.06 24.14 9.60
CA GLY A 324 -7.54 25.14 8.64
C GLY A 324 -7.18 24.56 7.27
N GLY A 325 -7.81 23.44 6.88
CA GLY A 325 -7.59 22.74 5.64
C GLY A 325 -6.62 21.57 5.82
N LYS A 326 -7.14 20.39 6.17
CA LYS A 326 -6.33 19.18 6.32
C LYS A 326 -6.07 18.55 4.97
N LEU A 327 -4.80 18.43 4.61
CA LEU A 327 -4.36 17.72 3.41
C LEU A 327 -4.71 16.24 3.48
N ALA A 328 -4.89 15.59 2.33
CA ALA A 328 -5.10 14.15 2.27
C ALA A 328 -3.97 13.42 2.99
N TRP A 329 -4.31 12.61 3.98
CA TRP A 329 -3.37 11.84 4.81
C TRP A 329 -3.44 10.35 4.49
N HIS A 330 -2.48 9.59 4.95
CA HIS A 330 -2.40 8.13 4.76
C HIS A 330 -3.72 7.44 5.13
N CYS A 331 -4.26 6.61 4.23
CA CYS A 331 -5.55 5.92 4.34
C CYS A 331 -6.81 6.80 4.09
N SER A 332 -6.67 8.10 3.85
CA SER A 332 -7.85 8.98 3.72
C SER A 332 -8.74 8.68 2.50
N GLU A 333 -8.22 8.02 1.48
CA GLU A 333 -8.97 7.62 0.27
C GLU A 333 -9.75 6.31 0.44
N ILE A 334 -9.45 5.49 1.46
CA ILE A 334 -10.08 4.17 1.65
C ILE A 334 -11.61 4.26 1.74
N PRO A 335 -12.21 5.16 2.55
CA PRO A 335 -13.66 5.28 2.63
C PRO A 335 -14.31 5.59 1.28
N PHE A 336 -13.63 6.32 0.41
CA PHE A 336 -14.10 6.64 -0.95
C PHE A 336 -14.09 5.40 -1.85
N VAL A 337 -13.08 4.56 -1.72
CA VAL A 337 -12.97 3.30 -2.48
C VAL A 337 -14.06 2.31 -2.07
N PHE A 338 -14.31 2.16 -0.77
CA PHE A 338 -15.31 1.24 -0.23
C PHE A 338 -16.75 1.78 -0.26
N HIS A 339 -16.95 3.04 -0.67
CA HIS A 339 -18.25 3.73 -0.62
C HIS A 339 -18.76 3.92 0.81
N ASN A 340 -17.89 4.17 1.78
CA ASN A 340 -18.12 4.18 3.22
C ASN A 340 -17.87 5.55 3.88
N ILE A 341 -17.88 6.69 3.14
CA ILE A 341 -17.64 8.01 3.75
C ILE A 341 -18.67 8.37 4.81
N ASP A 342 -19.90 7.85 4.69
CA ASP A 342 -20.97 8.04 5.67
C ASP A 342 -20.64 7.43 7.04
N ARG A 343 -19.76 6.43 7.07
CA ARG A 343 -19.27 5.76 8.29
C ARG A 343 -18.02 6.43 8.88
N ILE A 344 -17.38 7.33 8.13
CA ILE A 344 -16.13 8.00 8.50
C ILE A 344 -16.36 9.52 8.50
N PRO A 345 -16.83 10.10 9.63
CA PRO A 345 -17.29 11.50 9.67
C PRO A 345 -16.25 12.52 9.18
N ILE A 346 -14.96 12.28 9.42
CA ILE A 346 -13.87 13.16 8.96
C ILE A 346 -13.72 13.17 7.43
N CYS A 347 -14.18 12.14 6.73
CA CYS A 347 -14.16 12.05 5.27
C CYS A 347 -15.48 12.50 4.63
N ASN A 348 -16.52 12.74 5.45
CA ASN A 348 -17.86 13.07 4.97
C ASN A 348 -18.11 14.58 5.02
N VAL A 349 -17.88 15.26 3.90
CA VAL A 349 -18.22 16.67 3.69
C VAL A 349 -19.45 16.73 2.78
N PRO A 350 -20.65 16.96 3.34
CA PRO A 350 -21.91 16.86 2.58
C PRO A 350 -21.95 17.77 1.34
N GLY A 351 -22.30 17.19 0.20
CA GLY A 351 -22.40 17.88 -1.08
C GLY A 351 -21.09 18.01 -1.87
N GLU A 352 -19.96 17.66 -1.26
CA GLU A 352 -18.63 17.68 -1.89
C GLU A 352 -18.09 16.26 -2.06
N THR A 353 -17.83 15.58 -0.94
CA THR A 353 -17.18 14.27 -0.96
C THR A 353 -18.08 13.15 -1.46
N ASP A 354 -19.41 13.30 -1.42
CA ASP A 354 -20.35 12.34 -2.02
C ASP A 354 -20.03 12.09 -3.50
N ARG A 355 -19.85 13.17 -4.27
CA ARG A 355 -19.53 13.07 -5.70
C ARG A 355 -18.13 12.52 -5.97
N LEU A 356 -17.17 12.87 -5.09
CA LEU A 356 -15.80 12.34 -5.20
C LEU A 356 -15.79 10.84 -4.91
N GLN A 357 -16.53 10.38 -3.91
CA GLN A 357 -16.72 8.98 -3.60
C GLN A 357 -17.29 8.20 -4.80
N GLU A 358 -18.38 8.67 -5.41
CA GLU A 358 -18.98 8.04 -6.60
C GLU A 358 -17.98 7.90 -7.75
N ARG A 359 -17.11 8.91 -7.95
CA ARG A 359 -16.07 8.90 -8.98
C ARG A 359 -14.99 7.87 -8.71
N ILE A 360 -14.45 7.85 -7.48
CA ILE A 360 -13.37 6.94 -7.07
C ILE A 360 -13.88 5.51 -7.04
N CYS A 361 -14.95 5.24 -6.28
CA CYS A 361 -15.55 3.91 -6.20
C CYS A 361 -15.94 3.38 -7.57
N GLY A 362 -16.60 4.21 -8.38
CA GLY A 362 -16.99 3.86 -9.75
C GLY A 362 -15.80 3.50 -10.63
N ALA A 363 -14.67 4.22 -10.52
CA ALA A 363 -13.45 3.92 -11.27
C ALA A 363 -12.82 2.58 -10.85
N TRP A 364 -12.75 2.29 -9.54
CA TRP A 364 -12.26 1.01 -9.02
C TRP A 364 -13.12 -0.17 -9.48
N ILE A 365 -14.44 -0.03 -9.41
CA ILE A 365 -15.39 -1.03 -9.89
C ILE A 365 -15.24 -1.25 -11.40
N ASN A 366 -15.15 -0.16 -12.18
CA ASN A 366 -15.01 -0.27 -13.64
C ASN A 366 -13.69 -0.95 -14.02
N PHE A 367 -12.61 -0.65 -13.29
CA PHE A 367 -11.34 -1.33 -13.46
C PHE A 367 -11.44 -2.82 -13.08
N ALA A 368 -12.07 -3.15 -11.95
CA ALA A 368 -12.27 -4.54 -11.56
C ALA A 368 -13.09 -5.32 -12.60
N ARG A 369 -14.07 -4.68 -13.21
CA ARG A 369 -14.93 -5.29 -14.22
C ARG A 369 -14.26 -5.46 -15.57
N TYR A 370 -13.56 -4.42 -16.05
CA TYR A 370 -13.12 -4.32 -17.45
C TYR A 370 -11.61 -4.09 -17.63
N GLY A 371 -10.84 -3.90 -16.57
CA GLY A 371 -9.42 -3.53 -16.63
C GLY A 371 -9.14 -2.08 -17.07
N ASN A 372 -10.19 -1.23 -17.07
CA ASN A 372 -10.12 0.18 -17.43
C ASN A 372 -10.88 1.01 -16.38
N PRO A 373 -10.26 2.01 -15.71
CA PRO A 373 -10.90 2.79 -14.66
C PRO A 373 -11.75 3.96 -15.18
N SER A 374 -11.79 4.22 -16.50
CA SER A 374 -12.52 5.37 -17.06
C SER A 374 -14.03 5.22 -16.87
N VAL A 375 -14.65 6.21 -16.25
CA VAL A 375 -16.11 6.32 -16.06
C VAL A 375 -16.61 7.67 -16.58
N PRO A 376 -17.89 7.82 -16.96
CA PRO A 376 -18.42 9.07 -17.53
C PRO A 376 -18.33 10.29 -16.60
N SER A 377 -18.26 10.06 -15.28
CA SER A 377 -18.15 11.12 -14.26
C SER A 377 -16.73 11.66 -14.05
N LEU A 378 -15.73 11.05 -14.70
CA LEU A 378 -14.33 11.47 -14.70
C LEU A 378 -13.87 11.92 -16.09
N PRO A 379 -12.81 12.75 -16.18
CA PRO A 379 -12.06 12.90 -17.43
C PRO A 379 -11.62 11.52 -17.95
N GLN A 380 -11.42 11.40 -19.27
CA GLN A 380 -10.82 10.18 -19.81
C GLN A 380 -9.51 9.92 -19.07
N TRP A 381 -9.34 8.71 -18.54
CA TRP A 381 -8.14 8.30 -17.82
C TRP A 381 -7.21 7.51 -18.74
N PRO A 382 -6.14 8.14 -19.26
CA PRO A 382 -5.24 7.49 -20.21
C PRO A 382 -4.36 6.44 -19.52
N VAL A 383 -3.91 5.48 -20.30
CA VAL A 383 -2.85 4.54 -19.89
C VAL A 383 -1.52 5.30 -19.81
N CYS A 384 -0.72 4.99 -18.79
CA CYS A 384 0.66 5.47 -18.73
C CYS A 384 1.52 4.79 -19.81
N GLU A 385 2.33 5.57 -20.48
CA GLU A 385 3.24 5.13 -21.52
C GLU A 385 4.71 5.29 -21.08
N PRO A 386 5.67 4.60 -21.71
CA PRO A 386 7.09 4.81 -21.40
C PRO A 386 7.48 6.29 -21.53
N GLY A 387 7.94 6.89 -20.41
CA GLY A 387 8.31 8.30 -20.37
C GLY A 387 7.13 9.28 -20.23
N LYS A 388 5.90 8.79 -20.21
CA LYS A 388 4.69 9.60 -20.04
C LYS A 388 3.75 8.98 -19.02
N GLU A 389 3.79 9.48 -17.80
CA GLU A 389 2.83 9.15 -16.75
C GLU A 389 1.62 10.07 -16.83
N ALA A 390 0.47 9.55 -17.24
CA ALA A 390 -0.82 10.25 -17.20
C ALA A 390 -1.48 9.99 -15.83
N ILE A 391 -1.54 11.02 -14.98
CA ILE A 391 -1.97 10.90 -13.58
C ILE A 391 -3.38 11.49 -13.44
N MET A 392 -4.31 10.68 -12.94
CA MET A 392 -5.64 11.17 -12.51
C MET A 392 -5.51 11.83 -11.14
N ILE A 393 -5.78 13.12 -11.06
CA ILE A 393 -5.85 13.85 -9.81
C ILE A 393 -7.29 13.77 -9.29
N PHE A 394 -7.47 13.17 -8.12
CA PHE A 394 -8.73 13.16 -7.40
C PHE A 394 -8.76 14.31 -6.40
N ASP A 395 -9.57 15.27 -6.70
CA ASP A 395 -9.80 16.51 -5.93
C ASP A 395 -11.24 16.97 -6.17
N ASN A 396 -11.64 18.14 -5.66
CA ASN A 396 -12.91 18.79 -5.98
C ASN A 396 -13.17 18.84 -7.49
N ILE A 397 -12.14 19.14 -8.26
CA ILE A 397 -12.12 19.04 -9.72
C ILE A 397 -11.12 17.95 -10.09
N CYS A 398 -11.63 16.84 -10.59
CA CYS A 398 -10.76 15.77 -11.11
C CYS A 398 -10.21 16.16 -12.48
N GLU A 399 -8.92 15.99 -12.66
CA GLU A 399 -8.22 16.28 -13.91
C GLU A 399 -7.10 15.26 -14.19
N VAL A 400 -6.61 15.22 -15.42
CA VAL A 400 -5.44 14.40 -15.79
C VAL A 400 -4.26 15.33 -16.07
N LYS A 401 -3.13 15.02 -15.46
CA LYS A 401 -1.85 15.73 -15.68
C LYS A 401 -0.79 14.74 -16.17
N ASP A 402 0.10 15.19 -17.05
CA ASP A 402 1.21 14.39 -17.55
C ASP A 402 2.52 14.78 -16.86
N ASN A 403 3.20 13.83 -16.19
CA ASN A 403 4.53 14.00 -15.56
C ASN A 403 4.65 15.28 -14.69
N TYR A 404 3.56 15.76 -14.09
CA TYR A 404 3.45 17.14 -13.59
C TYR A 404 4.36 17.44 -12.40
N ASP A 405 4.71 16.43 -11.59
CA ASP A 405 5.52 16.54 -10.38
C ASP A 405 6.86 15.79 -10.46
N HIS A 406 7.22 15.23 -11.61
CA HIS A 406 8.38 14.36 -11.74
C HIS A 406 9.68 15.04 -11.29
N ARG A 407 9.90 16.30 -11.72
CA ARG A 407 11.10 17.06 -11.33
C ARG A 407 11.11 17.39 -9.85
N LEU A 408 9.95 17.74 -9.30
CA LEU A 408 9.78 18.00 -7.87
C LEU A 408 10.12 16.76 -7.04
N MET A 409 9.64 15.59 -7.43
CA MET A 409 9.95 14.32 -6.74
C MET A 409 11.45 14.00 -6.75
N GLU A 410 12.15 14.28 -7.87
CA GLU A 410 13.61 14.09 -7.97
C GLU A 410 14.38 15.01 -7.03
N LEU A 411 13.86 16.21 -6.77
CA LEU A 411 14.46 17.15 -5.83
C LEU A 411 14.18 16.72 -4.38
N LEU A 412 12.92 16.44 -4.05
CA LEU A 412 12.51 16.10 -2.69
C LEU A 412 13.22 14.84 -2.16
N VAL A 413 13.35 13.80 -3.00
CA VAL A 413 13.97 12.54 -2.56
C VAL A 413 15.45 12.68 -2.16
N LYS A 414 16.17 13.70 -2.64
CA LYS A 414 17.56 13.98 -2.22
C LYS A 414 17.63 14.36 -0.73
N HIS A 415 16.59 14.99 -0.22
CA HIS A 415 16.49 15.45 1.17
C HIS A 415 15.70 14.49 2.06
N ALA A 416 15.22 13.39 1.48
CA ALA A 416 14.43 12.39 2.18
C ALA A 416 15.27 11.65 3.24
N PRO A 417 14.84 11.59 4.51
CA PRO A 417 15.38 10.61 5.44
C PRO A 417 15.04 9.20 4.96
N ALA A 418 15.92 8.23 5.29
CA ALA A 418 15.57 6.83 5.05
C ALA A 418 14.27 6.50 5.79
N PHE A 419 13.28 5.95 5.06
CA PHE A 419 12.06 5.48 5.70
C PHE A 419 12.37 4.24 6.53
N THR A 420 12.13 4.33 7.82
CA THR A 420 12.21 3.20 8.74
C THR A 420 10.90 3.13 9.50
N VAL A 421 10.28 1.94 9.54
CA VAL A 421 9.17 1.70 10.46
C VAL A 421 9.75 1.71 11.87
N PRO A 422 9.36 2.67 12.75
CA PRO A 422 9.87 2.68 14.10
C PRO A 422 9.37 1.44 14.85
N LEU A 423 10.30 0.61 15.29
CA LEU A 423 10.07 -0.49 16.24
C LEU A 423 10.49 0.00 17.63
N ASP A 424 9.82 1.04 18.12
CA ASP A 424 10.14 1.64 19.42
C ASP A 424 9.46 0.85 20.55
N GLU A 425 10.09 0.82 21.74
CA GLU A 425 9.49 0.21 22.94
C GLU A 425 8.13 0.87 23.31
N ASP A 426 7.90 2.12 22.86
CA ASP A 426 6.64 2.85 22.98
C ASP A 426 5.68 2.65 21.79
N ALA A 427 6.03 1.84 20.79
CA ALA A 427 5.21 1.58 19.59
C ALA A 427 3.94 0.77 19.86
N GLU A 428 3.73 0.28 21.08
CA GLU A 428 2.41 -0.24 21.52
C GLU A 428 1.27 0.76 21.26
N ASN A 429 1.59 2.07 21.10
CA ASN A 429 0.60 3.12 20.94
C ASN A 429 0.40 3.60 19.47
N VAL A 430 1.21 3.19 18.52
CA VAL A 430 1.10 3.68 17.11
C VAL A 430 0.26 2.75 16.23
N PHE A 431 0.17 1.46 16.58
CA PHE A 431 -0.53 0.46 15.79
C PHE A 431 -1.71 -0.23 16.50
N MET A 432 -2.06 0.21 17.72
CA MET A 432 -3.17 -0.36 18.49
C MET A 432 -4.36 0.61 18.71
N HIS A 433 -4.50 1.63 17.84
CA HIS A 433 -5.68 2.51 17.87
C HIS A 433 -6.26 2.69 16.49
#